data_944a916b89bbc6be062838ffae4ff022
#
_entry.id   944a916b89bbc6be062838ffae4ff022
#
_cell.length_a   1.000
_cell.length_b   1.000
_cell.length_c   1.000
_cell.angle_alpha   90.00
_cell.angle_beta   90.00
_cell.angle_gamma   90.00
#
_symmetry.space_group_name_H-M   'P 1'
#
loop_
_entity.id
_entity.type
_entity.pdbx_description
1 polymer ?
#
loop_
_entity_poly.entity_id
_entity_poly.type
_entity_poly.pdbx_seq_one_letter_code
_entity_poly.pdbx_strand_id
1 'polypeptide(L)'
;MFNKFKIFIVLVFIFSDYNAQSIYDFGDGNGKDLNVLYRNDISAKLTLDSRGVGFSIRRGKHITAKSRYFYEGEIQSLRHPKQIYSIGQAQERKRFVYGKVNSVYLLRAAFGYQNIIAGKGDNKAVEVRYLFTVGPTLALAKPYYYQVYNPKRTEINQTEEVEFNTQNFSIDSIAGRGAFASGIEKTKIYPAVTTKL
;
A
#
# COMPACT_ATOMS: atom_id res chain seq x y z
N MET A 1 17.07 -16.08 11.28
CA MET A 1 15.82 -15.34 11.49
C MET A 1 14.89 -15.32 10.25
N PHE A 2 15.42 -15.55 9.05
CA PHE A 2 14.67 -15.55 7.78
C PHE A 2 13.67 -16.71 7.56
N ASN A 3 13.87 -17.87 8.23
CA ASN A 3 13.02 -19.03 8.00
C ASN A 3 11.64 -18.94 8.67
N LYS A 4 11.52 -18.26 9.80
CA LYS A 4 10.24 -18.15 10.53
C LYS A 4 9.24 -17.24 9.80
N PHE A 5 9.72 -16.22 9.07
CA PHE A 5 8.87 -15.33 8.29
C PHE A 5 8.31 -16.00 7.03
N LYS A 6 9.10 -16.85 6.37
CA LYS A 6 8.63 -17.65 5.22
C LYS A 6 7.56 -18.66 5.64
N ILE A 7 7.73 -19.29 6.81
CA ILE A 7 6.75 -20.22 7.36
C ILE A 7 5.44 -19.52 7.72
N PHE A 8 5.51 -18.28 8.25
CA PHE A 8 4.32 -17.49 8.55
C PHE A 8 3.52 -17.12 7.28
N ILE A 9 4.20 -16.75 6.20
CA ILE A 9 3.55 -16.45 4.91
C ILE A 9 2.87 -17.71 4.33
N VAL A 10 3.54 -18.86 4.37
CA VAL A 10 2.97 -20.14 3.92
C VAL A 10 1.77 -20.55 4.79
N LEU A 11 1.84 -20.32 6.10
CA LEU A 11 0.76 -20.65 7.03
C LEU A 11 -0.49 -19.77 6.79
N VAL A 12 -0.32 -18.50 6.46
CA VAL A 12 -1.43 -17.61 6.09
C VAL A 12 -2.12 -18.07 4.79
N PHE A 13 -1.38 -18.66 3.84
CA PHE A 13 -1.97 -19.24 2.63
C PHE A 13 -2.67 -20.56 2.83
N ILE A 14 -2.26 -21.35 3.83
CA ILE A 14 -2.87 -22.69 4.11
C ILE A 14 -4.20 -22.55 4.88
N PHE A 15 -4.38 -21.50 5.68
CA PHE A 15 -5.63 -21.25 6.42
C PHE A 15 -6.69 -20.47 5.64
N SER A 16 -6.47 -20.22 4.37
CA SER A 16 -7.51 -19.69 3.48
C SER A 16 -8.36 -20.86 2.99
N ASP A 17 -9.19 -21.42 3.84
CA ASP A 17 -10.34 -22.19 3.38
C ASP A 17 -11.27 -21.23 2.67
N TYR A 18 -11.00 -21.00 1.40
CA TYR A 18 -11.94 -20.38 0.50
C TYR A 18 -13.08 -21.39 0.30
N ASN A 19 -14.09 -21.27 1.13
CA ASN A 19 -15.39 -21.73 0.74
C ASN A 19 -15.79 -20.87 -0.46
N ALA A 20 -15.32 -21.26 -1.64
CA ALA A 20 -15.87 -20.83 -2.89
C ALA A 20 -17.33 -21.30 -2.85
N GLN A 21 -18.22 -20.38 -2.52
CA GLN A 21 -19.65 -20.65 -2.56
C GLN A 21 -19.92 -21.12 -3.98
N SER A 22 -20.26 -22.40 -4.13
CA SER A 22 -20.73 -22.92 -5.38
C SER A 22 -21.94 -22.09 -5.76
N ILE A 23 -21.80 -21.35 -6.85
CA ILE A 23 -22.93 -20.69 -7.50
C ILE A 23 -23.81 -21.85 -7.95
N TYR A 24 -24.84 -22.16 -7.19
CA TYR A 24 -25.93 -22.96 -7.70
C TYR A 24 -26.62 -22.08 -8.74
N ASP A 25 -26.22 -22.28 -9.98
CA ASP A 25 -26.94 -21.78 -11.13
C ASP A 25 -28.29 -22.52 -11.21
N PHE A 26 -29.29 -21.96 -10.55
CA PHE A 26 -30.67 -22.29 -10.82
C PHE A 26 -31.06 -21.57 -12.10
N GLY A 27 -30.45 -21.97 -13.20
CA GLY A 27 -30.85 -21.61 -14.55
C GLY A 27 -32.22 -22.18 -14.83
N ASP A 28 -33.28 -21.48 -14.41
CA ASP A 28 -34.59 -21.63 -15.05
C ASP A 28 -34.45 -21.02 -16.44
N GLY A 29 -34.65 -21.84 -17.48
CA GLY A 29 -34.32 -21.58 -18.90
C GLY A 29 -35.00 -20.34 -19.54
N ASN A 30 -35.26 -19.31 -18.80
CA ASN A 30 -35.96 -18.09 -19.21
C ASN A 30 -35.12 -16.81 -19.06
N GLY A 31 -33.76 -16.91 -19.08
CA GLY A 31 -32.88 -15.75 -19.32
C GLY A 31 -32.97 -14.59 -18.33
N LYS A 32 -33.61 -14.76 -17.17
CA LYS A 32 -33.55 -13.79 -16.09
C LYS A 32 -32.34 -14.11 -15.22
N ASP A 33 -31.28 -13.36 -15.40
CA ASP A 33 -30.14 -13.34 -14.49
C ASP A 33 -30.68 -13.12 -13.06
N LEU A 34 -30.69 -14.17 -12.25
CA LEU A 34 -31.00 -14.08 -10.84
C LEU A 34 -29.86 -13.26 -10.21
N ASN A 35 -30.12 -11.99 -9.98
CA ASN A 35 -29.20 -11.13 -9.24
C ASN A 35 -29.09 -11.63 -7.80
N VAL A 36 -28.15 -12.54 -7.56
CA VAL A 36 -27.88 -13.02 -6.19
C VAL A 36 -27.32 -11.86 -5.39
N LEU A 37 -28.09 -11.40 -4.42
CA LEU A 37 -27.68 -10.31 -3.54
C LEU A 37 -26.88 -10.88 -2.36
N TYR A 38 -25.55 -10.75 -2.42
CA TYR A 38 -24.71 -11.04 -1.27
C TYR A 38 -24.84 -9.96 -0.21
N ARG A 39 -25.12 -10.35 1.03
CA ARG A 39 -25.26 -9.40 2.14
C ARG A 39 -23.93 -8.76 2.53
N ASN A 40 -22.86 -9.53 2.49
CA ASN A 40 -21.52 -9.09 2.83
C ASN A 40 -20.56 -9.37 1.68
N ASP A 41 -19.66 -8.43 1.42
CA ASP A 41 -18.58 -8.60 0.46
C ASP A 41 -17.23 -8.19 1.09
N ILE A 42 -16.19 -8.88 0.71
CA ILE A 42 -14.80 -8.55 1.05
C ILE A 42 -14.03 -8.45 -0.25
N SER A 43 -13.31 -7.36 -0.42
CA SER A 43 -12.46 -7.15 -1.59
C SER A 43 -11.08 -6.64 -1.19
N ALA A 44 -10.07 -7.13 -1.88
CA ALA A 44 -8.68 -6.67 -1.76
C ALA A 44 -8.28 -5.98 -3.07
N LYS A 45 -7.53 -4.88 -2.97
CA LYS A 45 -7.04 -4.12 -4.12
C LYS A 45 -5.56 -3.85 -3.97
N LEU A 46 -4.80 -4.17 -4.99
CA LEU A 46 -3.42 -3.73 -5.16
C LEU A 46 -3.40 -2.52 -6.10
N THR A 47 -2.80 -1.43 -5.65
CA THR A 47 -2.63 -0.21 -6.44
C THR A 47 -1.18 -0.06 -6.82
N LEU A 48 -0.90 -0.04 -8.11
CA LEU A 48 0.41 0.29 -8.68
C LEU A 48 0.26 1.65 -9.36
N ASP A 49 0.97 2.62 -8.85
CA ASP A 49 0.93 3.99 -9.33
C ASP A 49 2.35 4.47 -9.62
N SER A 50 2.51 5.42 -10.52
CA SER A 50 3.78 6.09 -10.77
C SER A 50 4.40 6.71 -9.50
N ARG A 51 3.57 7.04 -8.52
CA ARG A 51 3.96 7.61 -7.23
C ARG A 51 4.18 6.59 -6.11
N GLY A 52 3.92 5.30 -6.35
CA GLY A 52 4.14 4.28 -5.34
C GLY A 52 3.28 3.04 -5.48
N VAL A 53 3.30 2.26 -4.43
CA VAL A 53 2.55 1.01 -4.33
C VAL A 53 1.61 1.10 -3.14
N GLY A 54 0.38 0.65 -3.29
CA GLY A 54 -0.61 0.60 -2.25
C GLY A 54 -1.34 -0.75 -2.20
N PHE A 55 -1.83 -1.07 -1.02
CA PHE A 55 -2.67 -2.22 -0.78
C PHE A 55 -3.88 -1.77 0.05
N SER A 56 -5.06 -2.19 -0.33
CA SER A 56 -6.27 -1.92 0.44
C SER A 56 -7.17 -3.14 0.57
N ILE A 57 -7.83 -3.22 1.72
CA ILE A 57 -8.86 -4.20 2.01
C ILE A 57 -10.14 -3.43 2.29
N ARG A 58 -11.24 -3.88 1.68
CA ARG A 58 -12.57 -3.31 1.84
C ARG A 58 -13.53 -4.40 2.26
N ARG A 59 -14.34 -4.12 3.28
CA ARG A 59 -15.46 -4.95 3.70
C ARG A 59 -16.75 -4.17 3.54
N GLY A 60 -17.62 -4.66 2.68
CA GLY A 60 -18.90 -4.06 2.37
C GLY A 60 -20.07 -4.83 2.98
N LYS A 61 -21.17 -4.12 3.23
CA LYS A 61 -22.45 -4.69 3.62
C LYS A 61 -23.56 -4.03 2.79
N HIS A 62 -24.30 -4.86 2.08
CA HIS A 62 -25.47 -4.42 1.33
C HIS A 62 -26.64 -4.11 2.26
N ILE A 63 -27.23 -2.94 2.10
CA ILE A 63 -28.46 -2.51 2.78
C ILE A 63 -29.66 -2.88 1.92
N THR A 64 -29.55 -2.56 0.63
CA THR A 64 -30.55 -2.86 -0.40
C THR A 64 -29.86 -3.41 -1.64
N ALA A 65 -30.62 -3.83 -2.64
CA ALA A 65 -30.07 -4.27 -3.92
C ALA A 65 -29.21 -3.20 -4.62
N LYS A 66 -29.46 -1.92 -4.34
CA LYS A 66 -28.78 -0.79 -5.02
C LYS A 66 -27.78 -0.06 -4.12
N SER A 67 -27.85 -0.22 -2.80
CA SER A 67 -27.04 0.55 -1.85
C SER A 67 -26.26 -0.32 -0.90
N ARG A 68 -25.01 0.08 -0.64
CA ARG A 68 -24.12 -0.56 0.33
C ARG A 68 -23.24 0.46 1.03
N TYR A 69 -22.87 0.17 2.26
CA TYR A 69 -21.74 0.83 2.91
C TYR A 69 -20.58 -0.13 3.08
N PHE A 70 -19.40 0.46 3.23
CA PHE A 70 -18.19 -0.32 3.39
C PHE A 70 -17.16 0.41 4.26
N TYR A 71 -16.30 -0.39 4.85
CA TYR A 71 -15.09 0.06 5.54
C TYR A 71 -13.89 -0.31 4.69
N GLU A 72 -12.96 0.62 4.52
CA GLU A 72 -11.75 0.42 3.73
C GLU A 72 -10.54 0.76 4.59
N GLY A 73 -9.57 -0.16 4.66
CA GLY A 73 -8.23 0.07 5.18
C GLY A 73 -7.23 0.09 4.03
N GLU A 74 -6.40 1.12 3.93
CA GLU A 74 -5.42 1.27 2.85
C GLU A 74 -4.05 1.62 3.41
N ILE A 75 -3.01 0.97 2.90
CA ILE A 75 -1.61 1.30 3.14
C ILE A 75 -0.98 1.63 1.79
N GLN A 76 -0.33 2.79 1.68
CA GLN A 76 0.31 3.23 0.45
C GLN A 76 1.68 3.83 0.74
N SER A 77 2.69 3.46 -0.05
CA SER A 77 3.98 4.15 -0.06
C SER A 77 3.95 5.29 -1.08
N LEU A 78 4.45 6.46 -0.71
CA LEU A 78 4.57 7.58 -1.64
C LEU A 78 6.02 7.78 -2.06
N ARG A 79 6.20 8.00 -3.38
CA ARG A 79 7.49 8.35 -3.99
C ARG A 79 7.35 9.68 -4.74
N HIS A 80 8.38 10.50 -4.64
CA HIS A 80 8.41 11.73 -5.44
C HIS A 80 8.68 11.39 -6.91
N PRO A 81 7.97 11.98 -7.89
CA PRO A 81 8.15 11.66 -9.32
C PRO A 81 9.58 11.93 -9.83
N LYS A 82 10.28 12.92 -9.24
CA LYS A 82 11.65 13.29 -9.60
C LYS A 82 12.73 12.50 -8.85
N GLN A 83 12.38 11.38 -8.19
CA GLN A 83 13.41 10.54 -7.53
C GLN A 83 14.27 9.84 -8.57
N ILE A 84 15.56 10.13 -8.53
CA ILE A 84 16.57 9.46 -9.35
C ILE A 84 17.34 8.48 -8.45
N TYR A 85 17.45 7.24 -8.90
CA TYR A 85 18.20 6.23 -8.19
C TYR A 85 19.65 6.27 -8.64
N SER A 86 20.56 6.41 -7.67
CA SER A 86 22.00 6.25 -7.85
C SER A 86 22.45 4.92 -7.29
N ILE A 87 23.55 4.40 -7.79
CA ILE A 87 24.17 3.15 -7.31
C ILE A 87 25.38 3.54 -6.46
N GLY A 88 25.46 3.00 -5.24
CA GLY A 88 26.59 3.21 -4.35
C GLY A 88 27.86 2.56 -4.90
N GLN A 89 29.01 3.10 -4.52
CA GLN A 89 30.32 2.57 -4.92
C GLN A 89 30.77 1.35 -4.08
N ALA A 90 29.96 0.94 -3.10
CA ALA A 90 30.23 -0.24 -2.29
C ALA A 90 30.22 -1.55 -3.09
N GLN A 91 30.90 -2.57 -2.60
CA GLN A 91 30.87 -3.92 -3.19
C GLN A 91 29.44 -4.47 -3.36
N GLU A 92 28.51 -4.14 -2.46
CA GLU A 92 27.13 -4.58 -2.52
C GLU A 92 26.22 -3.74 -3.45
N ARG A 93 26.73 -2.69 -4.08
CA ARG A 93 26.01 -1.82 -5.06
C ARG A 93 24.55 -1.51 -4.69
N LYS A 94 24.30 -1.17 -3.42
CA LYS A 94 22.94 -0.84 -2.96
C LYS A 94 22.45 0.45 -3.60
N ARG A 95 21.26 0.40 -4.20
CA ARG A 95 20.62 1.59 -4.78
C ARG A 95 20.17 2.54 -3.68
N PHE A 96 20.40 3.83 -3.87
CA PHE A 96 19.92 4.88 -2.98
C PHE A 96 19.35 6.05 -3.80
N VAL A 97 18.65 6.96 -3.14
CA VAL A 97 18.13 8.20 -3.76
C VAL A 97 18.83 9.37 -3.09
N TYR A 98 19.67 10.09 -3.84
CA TYR A 98 20.39 11.24 -3.31
C TYR A 98 19.43 12.38 -2.94
N GLY A 99 19.68 13.04 -1.80
CA GLY A 99 18.86 14.16 -1.34
C GLY A 99 17.49 13.76 -0.75
N LYS A 100 17.24 12.46 -0.56
CA LYS A 100 16.00 12.00 0.07
C LYS A 100 16.09 12.15 1.58
N VAL A 101 15.25 13.03 2.15
CA VAL A 101 15.19 13.26 3.60
C VAL A 101 14.26 12.26 4.27
N ASN A 102 13.07 12.03 3.71
CA ASN A 102 12.06 11.16 4.31
C ASN A 102 11.46 10.17 3.31
N SER A 103 11.05 9.02 3.81
CA SER A 103 10.16 8.08 3.13
C SER A 103 8.77 8.23 3.71
N VAL A 104 7.77 8.43 2.85
CA VAL A 104 6.39 8.70 3.28
C VAL A 104 5.52 7.48 3.02
N TYR A 105 4.79 7.07 4.06
CA TYR A 105 3.79 6.02 4.02
C TYR A 105 2.46 6.59 4.48
N LEU A 106 1.39 6.25 3.78
CA LEU A 106 0.03 6.64 4.14
C LEU A 106 -0.71 5.43 4.68
N LEU A 107 -1.31 5.60 5.85
CA LEU A 107 -2.29 4.69 6.43
C LEU A 107 -3.64 5.39 6.39
N ARG A 108 -4.61 4.79 5.73
CA ARG A 108 -5.97 5.33 5.61
C ARG A 108 -6.97 4.34 6.15
N ALA A 109 -7.89 4.82 6.96
CA ALA A 109 -9.10 4.09 7.32
C ALA A 109 -10.28 4.92 6.85
N ALA A 110 -11.17 4.36 6.05
CA ALA A 110 -12.26 5.11 5.46
C ALA A 110 -13.59 4.37 5.62
N PHE A 111 -14.65 5.12 5.86
CA PHE A 111 -16.02 4.69 5.73
C PHE A 111 -16.59 5.21 4.42
N GLY A 112 -17.31 4.36 3.70
CA GLY A 112 -17.86 4.73 2.42
C GLY A 112 -19.30 4.25 2.23
N TYR A 113 -20.01 5.00 1.41
CA TYR A 113 -21.35 4.68 0.93
C TYR A 113 -21.35 4.63 -0.58
N GLN A 114 -21.95 3.61 -1.14
CA GLN A 114 -22.09 3.43 -2.58
C GLN A 114 -23.57 3.19 -2.90
N ASN A 115 -24.03 3.84 -3.96
CA ASN A 115 -25.38 3.61 -4.49
C ASN A 115 -25.37 3.53 -6.02
N ILE A 116 -26.21 2.66 -6.57
CA ILE A 116 -26.41 2.48 -8.00
C ILE A 116 -27.54 3.41 -8.43
N ILE A 117 -27.22 4.39 -9.29
CA ILE A 117 -28.17 5.34 -9.86
C ILE A 117 -28.94 4.66 -11.00
N ALA A 118 -28.20 4.06 -11.94
CA ALA A 118 -28.76 3.34 -13.07
C ALA A 118 -28.18 1.92 -13.08
N GLY A 119 -29.02 0.94 -12.90
CA GLY A 119 -28.66 -0.48 -12.96
C GLY A 119 -28.51 -0.97 -14.39
N LYS A 120 -27.79 -2.06 -14.56
CA LYS A 120 -27.61 -2.74 -15.84
C LYS A 120 -28.90 -3.47 -16.19
N GLY A 121 -29.73 -2.89 -17.05
CA GLY A 121 -31.00 -3.47 -17.48
C GLY A 121 -30.88 -4.54 -18.57
N ASP A 122 -29.75 -4.55 -19.28
CA ASP A 122 -29.45 -5.49 -20.36
C ASP A 122 -27.93 -5.67 -20.45
N ASN A 123 -27.46 -6.74 -21.12
CA ASN A 123 -26.05 -7.05 -21.27
C ASN A 123 -25.21 -5.96 -21.95
N LYS A 124 -25.87 -5.06 -22.70
CA LYS A 124 -25.26 -3.90 -23.38
C LYS A 124 -25.42 -2.58 -22.64
N ALA A 125 -26.12 -2.56 -21.49
CA ALA A 125 -26.35 -1.34 -20.73
C ALA A 125 -25.17 -1.02 -19.79
N VAL A 126 -24.94 0.28 -19.56
CA VAL A 126 -23.91 0.78 -18.64
C VAL A 126 -24.54 0.98 -17.26
N GLU A 127 -23.87 0.48 -16.24
CA GLU A 127 -24.23 0.73 -14.87
C GLU A 127 -23.53 2.01 -14.35
N VAL A 128 -24.29 2.90 -13.75
CA VAL A 128 -23.79 4.13 -13.15
C VAL A 128 -23.90 4.04 -11.63
N ARG A 129 -22.78 4.19 -10.95
CA ARG A 129 -22.68 4.19 -9.48
C ARG A 129 -22.04 5.48 -9.00
N TYR A 130 -22.49 5.99 -7.88
CA TYR A 130 -21.70 6.95 -7.13
C TYR A 130 -21.16 6.29 -5.87
N LEU A 131 -19.99 6.76 -5.46
CA LEU A 131 -19.29 6.25 -4.31
C LEU A 131 -18.71 7.44 -3.54
N PHE A 132 -19.09 7.57 -2.28
CA PHE A 132 -18.53 8.58 -1.38
C PHE A 132 -17.80 7.90 -0.25
N THR A 133 -16.58 8.37 0.05
CA THR A 133 -15.78 7.89 1.18
C THR A 133 -15.21 9.03 1.99
N VAL A 134 -15.19 8.87 3.29
CA VAL A 134 -14.55 9.80 4.21
C VAL A 134 -13.83 9.00 5.30
N GLY A 135 -12.69 9.50 5.73
CA GLY A 135 -11.98 8.86 6.83
C GLY A 135 -10.66 9.51 7.21
N PRO A 136 -10.12 9.12 8.37
CA PRO A 136 -8.82 9.58 8.83
C PRO A 136 -7.68 8.99 8.00
N THR A 137 -6.64 9.78 7.86
CA THR A 137 -5.38 9.40 7.21
C THR A 137 -4.23 9.79 8.12
N LEU A 138 -3.29 8.88 8.28
CA LEU A 138 -2.03 9.13 8.96
C LEU A 138 -0.90 9.07 7.93
N ALA A 139 -0.20 10.18 7.74
CA ALA A 139 1.00 10.21 6.93
C ALA A 139 2.22 10.03 7.83
N LEU A 140 2.95 8.95 7.62
CA LEU A 140 4.14 8.58 8.37
C LEU A 140 5.36 9.02 7.57
N ALA A 141 6.06 10.06 8.02
CA ALA A 141 7.29 10.52 7.42
C ALA A 141 8.48 9.93 8.18
N LYS A 142 9.02 8.84 7.64
CA LYS A 142 10.16 8.12 8.21
C LYS A 142 11.46 8.71 7.66
N PRO A 143 12.44 9.11 8.51
CA PRO A 143 13.74 9.56 8.07
C PRO A 143 14.44 8.52 7.18
N TYR A 144 15.12 8.99 6.15
CA TYR A 144 15.86 8.14 5.24
C TYR A 144 17.33 8.12 5.65
N TYR A 145 17.86 6.91 5.94
CA TYR A 145 19.23 6.69 6.35
C TYR A 145 20.08 6.26 5.19
N TYR A 146 21.31 6.76 5.16
CA TYR A 146 22.35 6.40 4.21
C TYR A 146 23.46 5.61 4.93
N GLN A 147 24.03 4.66 4.23
CA GLN A 147 25.28 4.03 4.62
C GLN A 147 26.40 4.87 4.02
N VAL A 148 27.25 5.43 4.87
CA VAL A 148 28.37 6.29 4.49
C VAL A 148 29.69 5.65 4.91
N TYR A 149 30.72 5.74 4.09
CA TYR A 149 32.05 5.35 4.46
C TYR A 149 32.62 6.29 5.52
N ASN A 150 33.08 5.74 6.63
CA ASN A 150 33.76 6.52 7.65
C ASN A 150 35.28 6.48 7.43
N PRO A 151 35.91 7.58 6.92
CA PRO A 151 37.32 7.59 6.62
C PRO A 151 38.23 7.54 7.87
N LYS A 152 37.64 7.72 9.07
CA LYS A 152 38.41 7.69 10.34
C LYS A 152 38.55 6.29 10.92
N ARG A 153 37.94 5.27 10.36
CA ARG A 153 38.08 3.88 10.80
C ARG A 153 38.99 3.12 9.85
N THR A 154 40.04 2.58 10.41
CA THR A 154 41.16 1.89 9.70
C THR A 154 40.72 0.55 9.05
N GLU A 155 39.54 0.04 9.38
CA GLU A 155 39.05 -1.22 8.82
C GLU A 155 38.28 -0.97 7.52
N ILE A 156 38.74 -1.62 6.46
CA ILE A 156 38.13 -1.62 5.12
C ILE A 156 36.72 -2.18 5.24
N ASN A 157 35.68 -1.39 4.89
CA ASN A 157 34.26 -1.72 4.86
C ASN A 157 33.38 -1.35 6.08
N GLN A 158 33.82 -0.55 7.02
CA GLN A 158 32.92 -0.06 8.06
C GLN A 158 32.08 1.10 7.52
N THR A 159 30.82 0.82 7.25
CA THR A 159 29.81 1.83 6.90
C THR A 159 29.02 2.23 8.16
N GLU A 160 28.79 3.52 8.30
CA GLU A 160 27.95 4.08 9.36
C GLU A 160 26.61 4.51 8.78
N GLU A 161 25.52 4.26 9.50
CA GLU A 161 24.18 4.73 9.09
C GLU A 161 23.94 6.13 9.62
N VAL A 162 23.83 7.09 8.69
CA VAL A 162 23.69 8.51 9.02
C VAL A 162 22.45 9.08 8.34
N GLU A 163 21.73 9.98 9.04
CA GLU A 163 20.62 10.73 8.48
C GLU A 163 21.15 11.81 7.51
N PHE A 164 20.41 12.07 6.42
CA PHE A 164 20.84 13.05 5.42
C PHE A 164 20.97 14.45 6.01
N ASN A 165 22.18 15.02 5.88
CA ASN A 165 22.46 16.40 6.20
C ASN A 165 23.14 17.06 5.00
N THR A 166 22.57 18.16 4.52
CA THR A 166 23.01 18.86 3.29
C THR A 166 24.43 19.39 3.39
N GLN A 167 24.95 19.62 4.60
CA GLN A 167 26.24 20.25 4.81
C GLN A 167 27.45 19.28 4.73
N ASN A 168 27.24 17.99 4.93
CA ASN A 168 28.36 17.04 5.15
C ASN A 168 28.40 15.85 4.18
N PHE A 169 27.53 15.77 3.18
CA PHE A 169 27.46 14.62 2.29
C PHE A 169 27.93 14.92 0.87
N SER A 170 29.12 14.38 0.53
CA SER A 170 29.49 14.17 -0.87
C SER A 170 28.80 12.90 -1.39
N ILE A 171 28.36 12.92 -2.65
CA ILE A 171 27.74 11.76 -3.30
C ILE A 171 28.67 10.55 -3.31
N ASP A 172 29.98 10.80 -3.37
CA ASP A 172 31.03 9.78 -3.46
C ASP A 172 31.26 9.03 -2.13
N SER A 173 30.83 9.63 -1.00
CA SER A 173 30.96 9.00 0.32
C SER A 173 29.83 8.02 0.63
N ILE A 174 28.78 7.97 -0.20
CA ILE A 174 27.60 7.15 0.04
C ILE A 174 27.80 5.73 -0.50
N ALA A 175 27.84 4.75 0.40
CA ALA A 175 27.91 3.33 0.07
C ALA A 175 26.55 2.78 -0.40
N GLY A 176 25.44 3.34 0.11
CA GLY A 176 24.11 2.90 -0.27
C GLY A 176 23.02 3.33 0.70
N ARG A 177 21.89 2.65 0.61
CA ARG A 177 20.74 2.89 1.50
C ARG A 177 20.93 2.16 2.83
N GLY A 178 20.67 2.83 3.95
CA GLY A 178 20.59 2.23 5.28
C GLY A 178 19.47 1.19 5.43
N ALA A 179 19.46 0.47 6.54
CA ALA A 179 18.45 -0.55 6.83
C ALA A 179 17.05 0.06 6.90
N PHE A 180 16.04 -0.74 6.51
CA PHE A 180 14.66 -0.26 6.58
C PHE A 180 14.21 0.05 8.02
N ALA A 181 14.73 -0.67 9.00
CA ALA A 181 14.39 -0.47 10.40
C ALA A 181 14.99 0.81 11.00
N SER A 182 16.07 1.35 10.40
CA SER A 182 16.75 2.54 10.93
C SER A 182 15.84 3.76 10.87
N GLY A 183 15.72 4.44 12.02
CA GLY A 183 14.93 5.66 12.16
C GLY A 183 13.42 5.47 12.31
N ILE A 184 12.92 4.28 12.59
CA ILE A 184 11.49 4.07 12.87
C ILE A 184 11.06 4.90 14.10
N GLU A 185 11.90 4.98 15.12
CA GLU A 185 11.64 5.74 16.35
C GLU A 185 11.50 7.25 16.10
N LYS A 186 12.17 7.77 15.06
CA LYS A 186 12.14 9.18 14.67
C LYS A 186 11.05 9.50 13.64
N THR A 187 10.13 8.57 13.39
CA THR A 187 9.05 8.77 12.42
C THR A 187 8.10 9.85 12.88
N LYS A 188 7.90 10.87 12.05
CA LYS A 188 6.91 11.93 12.29
C LYS A 188 5.57 11.52 11.74
N ILE A 189 4.51 11.76 12.53
CA ILE A 189 3.13 11.40 12.17
C ILE A 189 2.37 12.69 11.87
N TYR A 190 1.76 12.77 10.70
CA TYR A 190 0.92 13.90 10.28
C TYR A 190 -0.51 13.39 10.09
N PRO A 191 -1.45 13.79 10.96
CA PRO A 191 -2.85 13.46 10.79
C PRO A 191 -3.47 14.28 9.66
N ALA A 192 -4.36 13.65 8.90
CA ALA A 192 -5.12 14.25 7.81
C ALA A 192 -6.49 13.60 7.69
N VAL A 193 -7.37 14.19 6.91
CA VAL A 193 -8.67 13.62 6.54
C VAL A 193 -8.69 13.42 5.03
N THR A 194 -9.15 12.28 4.59
CA THR A 194 -9.32 11.97 3.16
C THR A 194 -10.78 11.84 2.83
N THR A 195 -11.19 12.48 1.75
CA THR A 195 -12.51 12.32 1.13
C THR A 195 -12.30 11.92 -0.33
N LYS A 196 -13.11 10.99 -0.83
CA LYS A 196 -13.13 10.58 -2.25
C LYS A 196 -14.57 10.55 -2.72
N LEU A 197 -14.83 11.02 -3.91
CA LEU A 197 -16.11 10.97 -4.61
C LEU A 197 -15.94 10.17 -5.90
#